data_421eb6e00571e41068ee1eadf80c3f3a
#
_entry.id   421eb6e00571e41068ee1eadf80c3f3a
#
_cell.length_a   1.000
_cell.length_b   1.000
_cell.length_c   1.000
_cell.angle_alpha   90.00
_cell.angle_beta   90.00
_cell.angle_gamma   90.00
#
_symmetry.space_group_name_H-M   'P 1'
#
loop_
_entity.id
_entity.type
_entity.pdbx_description
1 polymer ?
#
loop_
_entity_poly.entity_id
_entity_poly.type
_entity_poly.pdbx_seq_one_letter_code
_entity_poly.pdbx_strand_id
1 'polypeptide(L)'
;MIDVYTWTTGNGRKVPIFLEETGTPYRLHMVDIHSGEQHKPEFIKINPNRKIPAITDQDGPGGKPITLFESGGILIYLADKVGQFIPKDPAGRYHTIEWLMFQMANIGPLLGQTHHFRGKAPHIEYGVKRYTDEATRLWKVMDGRLGEAPYLAGNDYTIADMATYVWLRNPKGQGQNLDDYPNVKRWFTAIDARPAVQRAHKAVEEAAEKYKAMKKAS
;
A
#
# COMPACT_ATOMS: atom_id res chain seq x y z
N MET A 1 16.84 -11.57 -6.45
CA MET A 1 16.00 -11.60 -5.21
C MET A 1 15.80 -10.16 -4.74
N ILE A 2 14.60 -9.79 -4.32
CA ILE A 2 14.25 -8.43 -3.90
C ILE A 2 14.25 -8.35 -2.38
N ASP A 3 15.00 -7.44 -1.82
CA ASP A 3 14.98 -7.09 -0.40
C ASP A 3 13.90 -6.02 -0.16
N VAL A 4 12.93 -6.29 0.72
CA VAL A 4 11.79 -5.41 1.01
C VAL A 4 11.87 -4.91 2.43
N TYR A 5 12.08 -3.63 2.61
CA TYR A 5 12.12 -2.96 3.92
C TYR A 5 10.72 -2.46 4.26
N THR A 6 10.10 -3.03 5.29
CA THR A 6 8.67 -2.84 5.53
C THR A 6 8.27 -2.95 7.01
N TRP A 7 6.98 -2.69 7.27
CA TRP A 7 6.30 -2.89 8.55
C TRP A 7 4.81 -3.18 8.34
N THR A 8 4.08 -3.54 9.40
CA THR A 8 2.66 -3.96 9.38
C THR A 8 1.65 -2.85 9.08
N THR A 9 2.03 -1.84 8.28
CA THR A 9 1.16 -0.73 7.88
C THR A 9 0.50 -0.97 6.52
N GLY A 10 -0.49 -0.17 6.16
CA GLY A 10 -1.09 -0.21 4.81
C GLY A 10 -0.03 -0.10 3.72
N ASN A 11 0.82 0.94 3.76
CA ASN A 11 1.87 1.09 2.75
C ASN A 11 2.88 -0.06 2.74
N GLY A 12 3.20 -0.62 3.92
CA GLY A 12 4.15 -1.73 4.03
C GLY A 12 3.67 -3.02 3.35
N ARG A 13 2.35 -3.19 3.19
CA ARG A 13 1.76 -4.40 2.59
C ARG A 13 1.69 -4.36 1.07
N LYS A 14 1.82 -3.19 0.44
CA LYS A 14 1.67 -3.01 -1.02
C LYS A 14 2.66 -3.86 -1.82
N VAL A 15 3.94 -3.75 -1.48
CA VAL A 15 5.02 -4.47 -2.18
C VAL A 15 4.93 -5.97 -1.98
N PRO A 16 4.79 -6.50 -0.75
CA PRO A 16 4.56 -7.93 -0.54
C PRO A 16 3.37 -8.50 -1.32
N ILE A 17 2.24 -7.77 -1.41
CA ILE A 17 1.09 -8.19 -2.21
C ILE A 17 1.48 -8.38 -3.66
N PHE A 18 2.15 -7.40 -4.26
CA PHE A 18 2.62 -7.52 -5.65
C PHE A 18 3.54 -8.73 -5.86
N LEU A 19 4.49 -8.93 -4.95
CA LEU A 19 5.48 -10.01 -5.08
C LEU A 19 4.84 -11.40 -4.93
N GLU A 20 3.85 -11.54 -4.05
CA GLU A 20 3.05 -12.75 -3.92
C GLU A 20 2.14 -13.01 -5.13
N GLU A 21 1.56 -11.97 -5.73
CA GLU A 21 0.74 -12.09 -6.95
C GLU A 21 1.55 -12.54 -8.16
N THR A 22 2.83 -12.17 -8.21
CA THR A 22 3.72 -12.53 -9.31
C THR A 22 4.57 -13.77 -9.05
N GLY A 23 4.57 -14.30 -7.82
CA GLY A 23 5.47 -15.35 -7.39
C GLY A 23 6.95 -14.93 -7.40
N THR A 24 7.23 -13.64 -7.37
CA THR A 24 8.59 -13.10 -7.37
C THR A 24 9.28 -13.34 -6.02
N PRO A 25 10.45 -14.00 -5.96
CA PRO A 25 11.15 -14.25 -4.71
C PRO A 25 11.62 -12.97 -4.03
N TYR A 26 11.36 -12.86 -2.71
CA TYR A 26 11.74 -11.70 -1.92
C TYR A 26 12.16 -12.06 -0.49
N ARG A 27 12.77 -11.09 0.19
CA ARG A 27 13.12 -11.17 1.62
C ARG A 27 12.57 -9.96 2.35
N LEU A 28 11.90 -10.17 3.48
CA LEU A 28 11.41 -9.10 4.34
C LEU A 28 12.49 -8.66 5.33
N HIS A 29 12.72 -7.36 5.37
CA HIS A 29 13.51 -6.66 6.38
C HIS A 29 12.56 -5.78 7.20
N MET A 30 12.32 -6.16 8.44
CA MET A 30 11.38 -5.44 9.30
C MET A 30 12.04 -4.16 9.84
N VAL A 31 11.36 -3.03 9.66
CA VAL A 31 11.76 -1.71 10.16
C VAL A 31 10.66 -1.22 11.10
N ASP A 32 10.87 -1.39 12.39
CA ASP A 32 9.88 -1.01 13.40
C ASP A 32 9.76 0.51 13.52
N ILE A 33 8.77 1.05 12.84
CA ILE A 33 8.51 2.50 12.83
C ILE A 33 7.99 3.04 14.17
N HIS A 34 7.49 2.16 15.05
CA HIS A 34 7.02 2.56 16.37
C HIS A 34 8.18 2.76 17.35
N SER A 35 9.29 2.04 17.13
CA SER A 35 10.53 2.22 17.89
C SER A 35 11.53 3.19 17.22
N GLY A 36 11.14 3.83 16.12
CA GLY A 36 11.95 4.85 15.46
C GLY A 36 13.07 4.31 14.57
N GLU A 37 13.04 3.03 14.17
CA GLU A 37 14.12 2.44 13.36
C GLU A 37 14.29 3.06 11.97
N GLN A 38 13.24 3.67 11.44
CA GLN A 38 13.31 4.43 10.19
C GLN A 38 14.25 5.64 10.27
N HIS A 39 14.66 6.03 11.47
CA HIS A 39 15.60 7.13 11.70
C HIS A 39 17.06 6.68 11.87
N LYS A 40 17.32 5.36 11.85
CA LYS A 40 18.67 4.83 11.94
C LYS A 40 19.47 5.12 10.66
N PRO A 41 20.79 5.43 10.77
CA PRO A 41 21.62 5.74 9.61
C PRO A 41 21.59 4.68 8.50
N GLU A 42 21.48 3.41 8.88
CA GLU A 42 21.43 2.29 7.93
C GLU A 42 20.20 2.37 7.03
N PHE A 43 19.04 2.70 7.60
CA PHE A 43 17.82 2.84 6.83
C PHE A 43 17.76 4.16 6.05
N ILE A 44 18.33 5.25 6.58
CA ILE A 44 18.40 6.54 5.88
C ILE A 44 19.17 6.42 4.56
N LYS A 45 20.21 5.56 4.49
CA LYS A 45 20.94 5.27 3.25
C LYS A 45 20.06 4.59 2.19
N ILE A 46 19.05 3.82 2.63
CA ILE A 46 18.09 3.13 1.75
C ILE A 46 16.98 4.09 1.34
N ASN A 47 16.44 4.85 2.31
CA ASN A 47 15.39 5.83 2.06
C ASN A 47 15.61 7.12 2.85
N PRO A 48 16.09 8.21 2.19
CA PRO A 48 16.31 9.49 2.85
C PRO A 48 15.02 10.13 3.39
N ASN A 49 13.83 9.72 2.90
CA ASN A 49 12.54 10.16 3.42
C ASN A 49 12.16 9.48 4.75
N ARG A 50 12.92 8.47 5.20
CA ARG A 50 12.71 7.78 6.49
C ARG A 50 11.31 7.17 6.64
N LYS A 51 10.79 6.61 5.56
CA LYS A 51 9.48 5.92 5.53
C LYS A 51 9.59 4.56 4.86
N ILE A 52 8.77 3.63 5.30
CA ILE A 52 8.57 2.35 4.62
C ILE A 52 7.37 2.46 3.64
N PRO A 53 7.33 1.65 2.58
CA PRO A 53 8.33 0.66 2.18
C PRO A 53 9.49 1.25 1.38
N ALA A 54 10.58 0.49 1.33
CA ALA A 54 11.65 0.64 0.34
C ALA A 54 12.04 -0.75 -0.16
N ILE A 55 12.72 -0.83 -1.31
CA ILE A 55 13.27 -2.08 -1.83
C ILE A 55 14.73 -1.91 -2.25
N THR A 56 15.47 -3.02 -2.24
CA THR A 56 16.71 -3.18 -3.01
C THR A 56 16.56 -4.39 -3.92
N ASP A 57 16.58 -4.17 -5.22
CA ASP A 57 16.61 -5.25 -6.21
C ASP A 57 18.06 -5.46 -6.66
N GLN A 58 18.59 -6.67 -6.42
CA GLN A 58 19.96 -7.04 -6.75
C GLN A 58 20.17 -7.21 -8.26
N ASP A 59 19.07 -7.42 -9.01
CA ASP A 59 19.06 -7.61 -10.47
C ASP A 59 18.17 -6.51 -11.11
N GLY A 60 18.60 -5.27 -10.97
CA GLY A 60 17.94 -4.10 -11.54
C GLY A 60 18.30 -3.85 -13.01
N PRO A 61 17.97 -2.67 -13.54
CA PRO A 61 18.26 -2.32 -14.92
C PRO A 61 19.74 -2.46 -15.26
N GLY A 62 20.01 -3.13 -16.39
CA GLY A 62 21.37 -3.43 -16.82
C GLY A 62 22.12 -4.44 -15.92
N GLY A 63 21.40 -5.25 -15.13
CA GLY A 63 21.99 -6.24 -14.22
C GLY A 63 22.68 -5.64 -13.00
N LYS A 64 22.39 -4.37 -12.67
CA LYS A 64 22.99 -3.67 -11.52
C LYS A 64 21.97 -3.54 -10.40
N PRO A 65 22.39 -3.59 -9.12
CA PRO A 65 21.50 -3.32 -8.01
C PRO A 65 20.83 -1.95 -8.11
N ILE A 66 19.55 -1.87 -7.76
CA ILE A 66 18.80 -0.61 -7.64
C ILE A 66 18.08 -0.57 -6.30
N THR A 67 18.12 0.59 -5.64
CA THR A 67 17.36 0.85 -4.42
C THR A 67 16.30 1.90 -4.70
N LEU A 68 15.04 1.60 -4.33
CA LEU A 68 13.90 2.48 -4.58
C LEU A 68 13.08 2.67 -3.32
N PHE A 69 12.55 3.86 -3.17
CA PHE A 69 11.49 4.21 -2.22
C PHE A 69 10.31 4.85 -2.98
N GLU A 70 9.25 5.24 -2.26
CA GLU A 70 7.91 5.57 -2.77
C GLU A 70 7.16 4.33 -3.30
N SER A 71 6.15 3.90 -2.53
CA SER A 71 5.43 2.64 -2.81
C SER A 71 4.80 2.59 -4.20
N GLY A 72 4.32 3.74 -4.73
CA GLY A 72 3.80 3.82 -6.09
C GLY A 72 4.90 3.64 -7.16
N GLY A 73 6.05 4.28 -6.98
CA GLY A 73 7.21 4.14 -7.87
C GLY A 73 7.76 2.71 -7.85
N ILE A 74 7.82 2.09 -6.67
CA ILE A 74 8.22 0.68 -6.52
C ILE A 74 7.26 -0.24 -7.29
N LEU A 75 5.94 -0.04 -7.16
CA LEU A 75 4.96 -0.86 -7.87
C LEU A 75 5.05 -0.71 -9.39
N ILE A 76 5.28 0.51 -9.91
CA ILE A 76 5.51 0.73 -11.34
C ILE A 76 6.77 -0.02 -11.80
N TYR A 77 7.88 0.15 -11.09
CA TYR A 77 9.14 -0.55 -11.38
C TYR A 77 8.96 -2.06 -11.44
N LEU A 78 8.33 -2.64 -10.43
CA LEU A 78 8.11 -4.08 -10.35
C LEU A 78 7.17 -4.57 -11.45
N ALA A 79 6.10 -3.83 -11.74
CA ALA A 79 5.16 -4.15 -12.81
C ALA A 79 5.82 -4.13 -14.18
N ASP A 80 6.67 -3.15 -14.46
CA ASP A 80 7.46 -3.07 -15.69
C ASP A 80 8.48 -4.21 -15.78
N LYS A 81 9.16 -4.53 -14.66
CA LYS A 81 10.16 -5.61 -14.61
C LYS A 81 9.56 -6.97 -14.94
N VAL A 82 8.37 -7.29 -14.41
CA VAL A 82 7.75 -8.61 -14.62
C VAL A 82 6.72 -8.62 -15.77
N GLY A 83 6.32 -7.45 -16.28
CA GLY A 83 5.34 -7.31 -17.36
C GLY A 83 3.91 -7.67 -16.96
N GLN A 84 3.53 -7.47 -15.69
CA GLN A 84 2.21 -7.81 -15.15
C GLN A 84 1.61 -6.66 -14.31
N PHE A 85 0.28 -6.64 -14.19
CA PHE A 85 -0.50 -5.70 -13.37
C PHE A 85 -0.40 -4.23 -13.76
N ILE A 86 0.15 -3.94 -14.94
CA ILE A 86 0.08 -2.67 -15.65
C ILE A 86 -0.10 -2.96 -17.13
N PRO A 87 -1.15 -2.44 -17.79
CA PRO A 87 -1.39 -2.66 -19.22
C PRO A 87 -0.22 -2.19 -20.07
N LYS A 88 0.01 -2.88 -21.19
CA LYS A 88 1.06 -2.50 -22.16
C LYS A 88 0.60 -1.45 -23.14
N ASP A 89 -0.71 -1.39 -23.42
CA ASP A 89 -1.27 -0.34 -24.25
C ASP A 89 -1.20 1.02 -23.52
N PRO A 90 -0.93 2.11 -24.24
CA PRO A 90 -0.72 3.42 -23.61
C PRO A 90 -1.92 3.93 -22.81
N ALA A 91 -3.15 3.73 -23.30
CA ALA A 91 -4.34 4.22 -22.64
C ALA A 91 -4.57 3.51 -21.29
N GLY A 92 -4.57 2.19 -21.30
CA GLY A 92 -4.71 1.39 -20.07
C GLY A 92 -3.58 1.64 -19.07
N ARG A 93 -2.35 1.83 -19.58
CA ARG A 93 -1.20 2.18 -18.73
C ARG A 93 -1.40 3.52 -18.04
N TYR A 94 -1.81 4.57 -18.75
CA TYR A 94 -2.02 5.88 -18.16
C TYR A 94 -3.23 5.90 -17.21
N HIS A 95 -4.30 5.19 -17.49
CA HIS A 95 -5.40 5.02 -16.52
C HIS A 95 -4.96 4.30 -15.25
N THR A 96 -4.09 3.30 -15.36
CA THR A 96 -3.50 2.64 -14.17
C THR A 96 -2.65 3.62 -13.36
N ILE A 97 -1.81 4.42 -14.02
CA ILE A 97 -0.97 5.43 -13.36
C ILE A 97 -1.83 6.52 -12.73
N GLU A 98 -2.87 7.00 -13.41
CA GLU A 98 -3.83 7.99 -12.89
C GLU A 98 -4.43 7.53 -11.54
N TRP A 99 -4.99 6.33 -11.49
CA TRP A 99 -5.57 5.78 -10.26
C TRP A 99 -4.53 5.43 -9.20
N LEU A 100 -3.32 5.04 -9.60
CA LEU A 100 -2.20 4.90 -8.68
C LEU A 100 -1.80 6.25 -8.08
N MET A 101 -1.72 7.31 -8.88
CA MET A 101 -1.43 8.66 -8.38
C MET A 101 -2.57 9.21 -7.51
N PHE A 102 -3.83 8.91 -7.84
CA PHE A 102 -4.97 9.20 -6.95
C PHE A 102 -4.78 8.55 -5.57
N GLN A 103 -4.33 7.30 -5.53
CA GLN A 103 -4.01 6.65 -4.27
C GLN A 103 -2.84 7.35 -3.54
N MET A 104 -1.75 7.65 -4.24
CA MET A 104 -0.53 8.22 -3.65
C MET A 104 -0.73 9.65 -3.13
N ALA A 105 -1.52 10.45 -3.85
CA ALA A 105 -1.74 11.86 -3.51
C ALA A 105 -2.94 12.08 -2.57
N ASN A 106 -3.95 11.22 -2.63
CA ASN A 106 -5.20 11.43 -1.89
C ASN A 106 -5.46 10.31 -0.88
N ILE A 107 -5.68 9.07 -1.32
CA ILE A 107 -6.12 7.98 -0.44
C ILE A 107 -5.13 7.76 0.70
N GLY A 108 -3.86 7.53 0.42
CA GLY A 108 -2.84 7.28 1.42
C GLY A 108 -2.69 8.43 2.42
N PRO A 109 -2.33 9.64 1.95
CA PRO A 109 -2.10 10.78 2.83
C PRO A 109 -3.34 11.21 3.62
N LEU A 110 -4.49 11.33 2.96
CA LEU A 110 -5.67 11.92 3.59
C LEU A 110 -6.37 10.93 4.54
N LEU A 111 -6.47 9.63 4.19
CA LEU A 111 -6.94 8.62 5.13
C LEU A 111 -5.95 8.43 6.28
N GLY A 112 -4.65 8.64 6.06
CA GLY A 112 -3.63 8.68 7.10
C GLY A 112 -3.89 9.81 8.10
N GLN A 113 -4.21 11.03 7.62
CA GLN A 113 -4.61 12.14 8.48
C GLN A 113 -5.94 11.87 9.19
N THR A 114 -6.89 11.23 8.51
CA THR A 114 -8.15 10.83 9.13
C THR A 114 -7.91 9.91 10.34
N HIS A 115 -7.08 8.88 10.18
CA HIS A 115 -6.70 8.01 11.30
C HIS A 115 -6.00 8.76 12.43
N HIS A 116 -5.12 9.73 12.08
CA HIS A 116 -4.41 10.53 13.09
C HIS A 116 -5.38 11.37 13.91
N PHE A 117 -6.21 12.17 13.27
CA PHE A 117 -7.13 13.08 13.99
C PHE A 117 -8.20 12.31 14.76
N ARG A 118 -8.76 11.25 14.20
CA ARG A 118 -9.78 10.45 14.89
C ARG A 118 -9.21 9.58 16.03
N GLY A 119 -7.98 9.10 15.91
CA GLY A 119 -7.39 8.17 16.85
C GLY A 119 -6.41 8.78 17.85
N LYS A 120 -5.61 9.78 17.42
CA LYS A 120 -4.51 10.36 18.22
C LYS A 120 -4.79 11.78 18.69
N ALA A 121 -5.57 12.54 17.95
CA ALA A 121 -5.86 13.95 18.25
C ALA A 121 -7.38 14.27 18.17
N PRO A 122 -8.25 13.45 18.80
CA PRO A 122 -9.71 13.62 18.70
C PRO A 122 -10.21 14.93 19.33
N HIS A 123 -9.41 15.58 20.17
CA HIS A 123 -9.70 16.89 20.75
C HIS A 123 -9.58 18.04 19.75
N ILE A 124 -8.98 17.81 18.58
CA ILE A 124 -8.89 18.82 17.51
C ILE A 124 -10.09 18.61 16.56
N GLU A 125 -11.28 19.06 17.00
CA GLU A 125 -12.56 18.80 16.31
C GLU A 125 -12.55 19.24 14.85
N TYR A 126 -11.96 20.39 14.53
CA TYR A 126 -11.82 20.86 13.16
C TYR A 126 -11.06 19.86 12.29
N GLY A 127 -9.95 19.31 12.79
CA GLY A 127 -9.16 18.31 12.09
C GLY A 127 -9.94 17.01 11.88
N VAL A 128 -10.63 16.54 12.94
CA VAL A 128 -11.51 15.35 12.86
C VAL A 128 -12.57 15.53 11.79
N LYS A 129 -13.31 16.65 11.82
CA LYS A 129 -14.37 16.93 10.85
C LYS A 129 -13.81 17.02 9.43
N ARG A 130 -12.78 17.86 9.21
CA ARG A 130 -12.19 18.11 7.90
C ARG A 130 -11.74 16.80 7.22
N TYR A 131 -10.98 15.98 7.94
CA TYR A 131 -10.43 14.74 7.33
C TYR A 131 -11.46 13.61 7.27
N THR A 132 -12.48 13.59 8.12
CA THR A 132 -13.59 12.64 7.97
C THR A 132 -14.46 12.99 6.76
N ASP A 133 -14.75 14.28 6.52
CA ASP A 133 -15.47 14.73 5.34
C ASP A 133 -14.70 14.38 4.06
N GLU A 134 -13.37 14.58 4.07
CA GLU A 134 -12.51 14.24 2.94
C GLU A 134 -12.43 12.71 2.71
N ALA A 135 -12.36 11.91 3.78
CA ALA A 135 -12.45 10.46 3.66
C ALA A 135 -13.77 10.05 2.98
N THR A 136 -14.89 10.64 3.42
CA THR A 136 -16.22 10.39 2.83
C THR A 136 -16.24 10.73 1.33
N ARG A 137 -15.66 11.86 0.94
CA ARG A 137 -15.54 12.25 -0.48
C ARG A 137 -14.74 11.22 -1.29
N LEU A 138 -13.59 10.79 -0.76
CA LEU A 138 -12.71 9.82 -1.43
C LEU A 138 -13.40 8.45 -1.60
N TRP A 139 -14.12 7.99 -0.57
CA TRP A 139 -14.86 6.75 -0.65
C TRP A 139 -15.98 6.82 -1.70
N LYS A 140 -16.70 7.95 -1.81
CA LYS A 140 -17.71 8.17 -2.86
C LYS A 140 -17.11 8.18 -4.27
N VAL A 141 -15.94 8.80 -4.46
CA VAL A 141 -15.23 8.79 -5.75
C VAL A 141 -14.89 7.35 -6.15
N MET A 142 -14.36 6.55 -5.23
CA MET A 142 -14.06 5.15 -5.50
C MET A 142 -15.33 4.34 -5.78
N ASP A 143 -16.40 4.54 -5.01
CA ASP A 143 -17.65 3.80 -5.20
C ASP A 143 -18.29 4.11 -6.55
N GLY A 144 -18.32 5.37 -6.96
CA GLY A 144 -18.78 5.77 -8.29
C GLY A 144 -17.96 5.10 -9.40
N ARG A 145 -16.63 5.19 -9.31
CA ARG A 145 -15.74 4.56 -10.29
C ARG A 145 -15.92 3.04 -10.38
N LEU A 146 -16.01 2.39 -9.25
CA LEU A 146 -16.20 0.93 -9.17
C LEU A 146 -17.63 0.49 -9.56
N GLY A 147 -18.56 1.42 -9.68
CA GLY A 147 -19.87 1.19 -10.31
C GLY A 147 -19.79 1.14 -11.85
N GLU A 148 -18.77 1.75 -12.45
CA GLU A 148 -18.54 1.79 -13.90
C GLU A 148 -17.66 0.63 -14.40
N ALA A 149 -16.76 0.12 -13.53
CA ALA A 149 -15.80 -0.92 -13.88
C ALA A 149 -15.52 -1.85 -12.70
N PRO A 150 -15.08 -3.10 -12.95
CA PRO A 150 -14.77 -4.05 -11.88
C PRO A 150 -13.58 -3.61 -11.02
N TYR A 151 -12.61 -2.88 -11.57
CA TYR A 151 -11.40 -2.38 -10.90
C TYR A 151 -11.18 -0.88 -11.17
N LEU A 152 -10.30 -0.24 -10.40
CA LEU A 152 -10.08 1.20 -10.46
C LEU A 152 -9.62 1.68 -11.85
N ALA A 153 -8.67 0.98 -12.46
CA ALA A 153 -8.16 1.34 -13.77
C ALA A 153 -9.02 0.85 -14.95
N GLY A 154 -9.97 -0.06 -14.73
CA GLY A 154 -10.82 -0.63 -15.78
C GLY A 154 -11.22 -2.07 -15.49
N ASN A 155 -11.04 -2.95 -16.49
CA ASN A 155 -11.49 -4.34 -16.40
C ASN A 155 -10.52 -5.26 -15.67
N ASP A 156 -9.27 -4.86 -15.53
CA ASP A 156 -8.20 -5.69 -15.00
C ASP A 156 -7.74 -5.22 -13.62
N TYR A 157 -7.39 -6.20 -12.77
CA TYR A 157 -6.74 -5.97 -11.49
C TYR A 157 -5.31 -5.46 -11.71
N THR A 158 -4.99 -4.29 -11.16
CA THR A 158 -3.73 -3.58 -11.41
C THR A 158 -3.03 -3.15 -10.12
N ILE A 159 -1.83 -2.58 -10.27
CA ILE A 159 -1.09 -1.96 -9.16
C ILE A 159 -1.86 -0.82 -8.49
N ALA A 160 -2.79 -0.17 -9.17
CA ALA A 160 -3.66 0.85 -8.58
C ALA A 160 -4.59 0.26 -7.52
N ASP A 161 -5.15 -0.91 -7.80
CA ASP A 161 -6.01 -1.64 -6.86
C ASP A 161 -5.21 -2.15 -5.66
N MET A 162 -4.04 -2.76 -5.90
CA MET A 162 -3.14 -3.24 -4.84
C MET A 162 -2.76 -2.12 -3.87
N ALA A 163 -2.42 -0.96 -4.41
CA ALA A 163 -2.01 0.19 -3.62
C ALA A 163 -3.17 0.79 -2.80
N THR A 164 -4.39 0.76 -3.33
CA THR A 164 -5.58 1.36 -2.73
C THR A 164 -6.21 0.45 -1.68
N TYR A 165 -6.35 -0.83 -1.99
CA TYR A 165 -7.01 -1.84 -1.16
C TYR A 165 -6.51 -1.84 0.30
N VAL A 166 -5.21 -1.79 0.50
CA VAL A 166 -4.59 -1.86 1.83
C VAL A 166 -5.00 -0.73 2.77
N TRP A 167 -5.46 0.39 2.23
CA TRP A 167 -5.90 1.55 2.99
C TRP A 167 -7.36 1.45 3.45
N LEU A 168 -8.17 0.60 2.81
CA LEU A 168 -9.58 0.42 3.14
C LEU A 168 -9.85 -0.69 4.17
N ARG A 169 -8.81 -1.31 4.71
CA ARG A 169 -8.92 -2.40 5.71
C ARG A 169 -9.42 -1.95 7.09
N ASN A 170 -9.47 -0.66 7.36
CA ASN A 170 -10.00 -0.12 8.61
C ASN A 170 -10.99 1.03 8.35
N PRO A 171 -12.16 0.76 7.78
CA PRO A 171 -13.15 1.79 7.47
C PRO A 171 -13.65 2.52 8.72
N LYS A 172 -13.86 1.81 9.83
CA LYS A 172 -14.31 2.43 11.11
C LYS A 172 -13.33 3.48 11.62
N GLY A 173 -12.02 3.23 11.51
CA GLY A 173 -10.99 4.22 11.88
C GLY A 173 -11.03 5.48 11.01
N GLN A 174 -11.62 5.39 9.82
CA GLN A 174 -11.82 6.49 8.89
C GLN A 174 -13.21 7.16 9.03
N GLY A 175 -14.06 6.67 9.95
CA GLY A 175 -15.42 7.13 10.10
C GLY A 175 -16.34 6.70 8.96
N GLN A 176 -16.00 5.62 8.28
CA GLN A 176 -16.77 5.06 7.17
C GLN A 176 -17.36 3.70 7.55
N ASN A 177 -18.45 3.35 6.89
CA ASN A 177 -19.00 2.00 6.93
C ASN A 177 -18.96 1.42 5.51
N LEU A 178 -18.35 0.24 5.36
CA LEU A 178 -18.20 -0.42 4.06
C LEU A 178 -19.55 -0.75 3.40
N ASP A 179 -20.61 -0.94 4.20
CA ASP A 179 -21.96 -1.25 3.70
C ASP A 179 -22.61 -0.06 2.97
N ASP A 180 -22.16 1.17 3.23
CA ASP A 180 -22.65 2.38 2.56
C ASP A 180 -22.08 2.54 1.13
N TYR A 181 -21.11 1.71 0.74
CA TYR A 181 -20.37 1.77 -0.53
C TYR A 181 -20.39 0.41 -1.21
N PRO A 182 -21.48 -0.01 -1.86
CA PRO A 182 -21.65 -1.38 -2.35
C PRO A 182 -20.62 -1.79 -3.40
N ASN A 183 -20.18 -0.87 -4.27
CA ASN A 183 -19.18 -1.15 -5.29
C ASN A 183 -17.79 -1.31 -4.68
N VAL A 184 -17.42 -0.45 -3.74
CA VAL A 184 -16.20 -0.60 -2.95
C VAL A 184 -16.21 -1.90 -2.17
N LYS A 185 -17.33 -2.26 -1.54
CA LYS A 185 -17.47 -3.52 -0.79
C LYS A 185 -17.24 -4.74 -1.68
N ARG A 186 -17.88 -4.79 -2.86
CA ARG A 186 -17.66 -5.85 -3.86
C ARG A 186 -16.20 -5.97 -4.23
N TRP A 187 -15.58 -4.85 -4.63
CA TRP A 187 -14.18 -4.78 -5.05
C TRP A 187 -13.23 -5.17 -3.91
N PHE A 188 -13.42 -4.62 -2.72
CA PHE A 188 -12.61 -4.92 -1.54
C PHE A 188 -12.67 -6.41 -1.20
N THR A 189 -13.87 -7.01 -1.15
CA THR A 189 -14.06 -8.43 -0.84
C THR A 189 -13.37 -9.33 -1.87
N ALA A 190 -13.46 -8.98 -3.16
CA ALA A 190 -12.83 -9.74 -4.23
C ALA A 190 -11.29 -9.72 -4.11
N ILE A 191 -10.69 -8.58 -3.75
CA ILE A 191 -9.25 -8.48 -3.56
C ILE A 191 -8.81 -9.17 -2.26
N ASP A 192 -9.54 -8.96 -1.17
CA ASP A 192 -9.23 -9.58 0.13
C ASP A 192 -9.23 -11.11 0.04
N ALA A 193 -10.12 -11.70 -0.74
CA ALA A 193 -10.22 -13.15 -0.94
C ALA A 193 -9.08 -13.74 -1.81
N ARG A 194 -8.23 -12.93 -2.44
CA ARG A 194 -7.15 -13.43 -3.29
C ARG A 194 -6.10 -14.20 -2.47
N PRO A 195 -5.75 -15.43 -2.85
CA PRO A 195 -4.77 -16.22 -2.08
C PRO A 195 -3.41 -15.52 -1.92
N ALA A 196 -2.94 -14.80 -2.94
CA ALA A 196 -1.69 -14.05 -2.88
C ALA A 196 -1.75 -12.89 -1.87
N VAL A 197 -2.88 -12.17 -1.82
CA VAL A 197 -3.11 -11.10 -0.84
C VAL A 197 -3.08 -11.66 0.58
N GLN A 198 -3.73 -12.81 0.81
CA GLN A 198 -3.72 -13.46 2.12
C GLN A 198 -2.33 -13.95 2.52
N ARG A 199 -1.56 -14.54 1.59
CA ARG A 199 -0.16 -14.93 1.85
C ARG A 199 0.70 -13.72 2.20
N ALA A 200 0.57 -12.61 1.49
CA ALA A 200 1.32 -11.39 1.76
C ALA A 200 1.02 -10.83 3.15
N HIS A 201 -0.25 -10.82 3.56
CA HIS A 201 -0.63 -10.40 4.90
C HIS A 201 -0.02 -11.27 5.98
N LYS A 202 -0.14 -12.59 5.82
CA LYS A 202 0.43 -13.58 6.74
C LYS A 202 1.96 -13.44 6.84
N ALA A 203 2.65 -13.35 5.71
CA ALA A 203 4.12 -13.22 5.68
C ALA A 203 4.61 -11.97 6.43
N VAL A 204 3.96 -10.82 6.24
CA VAL A 204 4.31 -9.58 6.93
C VAL A 204 4.03 -9.68 8.44
N GLU A 205 2.92 -10.29 8.85
CA GLU A 205 2.56 -10.46 10.25
C GLU A 205 3.53 -11.40 10.97
N GLU A 206 3.78 -12.58 10.40
CA GLU A 206 4.73 -13.55 10.97
C GLU A 206 6.15 -12.98 11.07
N ALA A 207 6.61 -12.24 10.05
CA ALA A 207 7.90 -11.59 10.08
C ALA A 207 7.99 -10.55 11.21
N ALA A 208 6.93 -9.76 11.40
CA ALA A 208 6.88 -8.75 12.46
C ALA A 208 6.85 -9.38 13.86
N GLU A 209 6.12 -10.49 14.05
CA GLU A 209 6.09 -11.22 15.32
C GLU A 209 7.45 -11.81 15.65
N LYS A 210 8.10 -12.49 14.71
CA LYS A 210 9.47 -13.00 14.86
C LYS A 210 10.44 -11.89 15.23
N TYR A 211 10.36 -10.74 14.51
CA TYR A 211 11.22 -9.59 14.77
C TYR A 211 11.05 -9.03 16.19
N LYS A 212 9.80 -8.88 16.64
CA LYS A 212 9.50 -8.43 18.02
C LYS A 212 9.98 -9.41 19.08
N ALA A 213 9.87 -10.70 18.82
CA ALA A 213 10.35 -11.75 19.74
C ALA A 213 11.89 -11.71 19.88
N MET A 214 12.60 -11.56 18.75
CA MET A 214 14.07 -11.42 18.76
C MET A 214 14.52 -10.18 19.54
N LYS A 215 13.83 -9.04 19.37
CA LYS A 215 14.16 -7.81 20.12
C LYS A 215 13.90 -7.88 21.63
N LYS A 216 13.00 -8.74 22.07
CA LYS A 216 12.74 -8.93 23.50
C LYS A 216 13.76 -9.85 24.17
N ALA A 217 14.46 -10.66 23.36
CA ALA A 217 15.46 -11.62 23.84
C ALA A 217 16.89 -11.06 23.83
N SER A 218 17.12 -9.90 23.19
CA SER A 218 18.39 -9.16 23.16
C SER A 218 18.38 -7.97 24.11
#